data_1013b2bdc7aa296541cfcd2169440ca8
#
_entry.id   1013b2bdc7aa296541cfcd2169440ca8
#
_cell.length_a   1.000
_cell.length_b   1.000
_cell.length_c   1.000
_cell.angle_alpha   90.00
_cell.angle_beta   90.00
_cell.angle_gamma   90.00
#
_symmetry.space_group_name_H-M   'P 1'
#
loop_
_entity.id
_entity.type
_entity.pdbx_description
1 polymer ?
#
loop_
_entity_poly.entity_id
_entity_poly.type
_entity_poly.pdbx_seq_one_letter_code
_entity_poly.pdbx_strand_id
1 'polypeptide(L)'
;MPEFQDVEFIRTELKTGLTFSNIALQAKDAAKISRNTANARKAYDTLLRFMDRSMLSDEDLAELDPMLVRLKANLLELGEMV
;
A
#
# COMPACT_ATOMS: atom_id res chain seq x y z
N MET A 1 2.68 17.86 14.53
CA MET A 1 1.37 18.03 13.88
C MET A 1 0.83 16.67 13.47
N PRO A 2 -0.39 16.31 13.92
CA PRO A 2 -0.95 15.00 13.57
C PRO A 2 -1.04 14.74 12.06
N GLU A 3 -1.43 15.75 11.30
CA GLU A 3 -1.58 15.60 9.84
C GLU A 3 -0.25 15.30 9.17
N PHE A 4 0.82 15.93 9.62
CA PHE A 4 2.15 15.67 9.06
C PHE A 4 2.57 14.24 9.34
N GLN A 5 2.35 13.77 10.57
CA GLN A 5 2.69 12.40 10.95
C GLN A 5 1.85 11.38 10.19
N ASP A 6 0.56 11.69 9.97
CA ASP A 6 -0.33 10.81 9.22
C ASP A 6 0.13 10.66 7.77
N VAL A 7 0.52 11.75 7.12
CA VAL A 7 1.03 11.71 5.75
C VAL A 7 2.29 10.86 5.66
N GLU A 8 3.22 11.05 6.60
CA GLU A 8 4.44 10.26 6.64
C GLU A 8 4.15 8.78 6.85
N PHE A 9 3.21 8.47 7.73
CA PHE A 9 2.82 7.08 7.98
C PHE A 9 2.21 6.45 6.73
N ILE A 10 1.30 7.16 6.07
CA ILE A 10 0.66 6.67 4.84
C ILE A 10 1.72 6.45 3.75
N ARG A 11 2.64 7.38 3.58
CA ARG A 11 3.72 7.25 2.61
C ARG A 11 4.56 6.00 2.88
N THR A 12 4.90 5.77 4.15
CA THR A 12 5.67 4.59 4.56
C THR A 12 4.91 3.31 4.28
N GLU A 13 3.63 3.27 4.61
CA GLU A 13 2.80 2.08 4.35
C GLU A 13 2.66 1.80 2.85
N LEU A 14 2.54 2.85 2.04
CA LEU A 14 2.50 2.69 0.59
C LEU A 14 3.80 2.08 0.06
N LYS A 15 4.94 2.58 0.53
CA LYS A 15 6.24 2.04 0.12
C LYS A 15 6.39 0.59 0.57
N THR A 16 5.97 0.29 1.78
CA THR A 16 6.01 -1.06 2.33
C THR A 16 5.15 -2.01 1.49
N GLY A 17 3.91 -1.59 1.20
CA GLY A 17 3.00 -2.39 0.39
C GLY A 17 3.53 -2.63 -1.01
N LEU A 18 4.10 -1.60 -1.64
CA LEU A 18 4.69 -1.73 -2.96
C LEU A 18 5.88 -2.67 -2.96
N THR A 19 6.73 -2.59 -1.93
CA THR A 19 7.88 -3.48 -1.81
C THR A 19 7.42 -4.94 -1.72
N PHE A 20 6.49 -5.24 -0.82
CA PHE A 20 6.02 -6.60 -0.63
C PHE A 20 5.26 -7.12 -1.85
N SER A 21 4.41 -6.29 -2.46
CA SER A 21 3.66 -6.74 -3.65
C SER A 21 4.59 -6.98 -4.83
N ASN A 22 5.61 -6.16 -5.01
CA ASN A 22 6.60 -6.39 -6.08
C ASN A 22 7.38 -7.67 -5.85
N ILE A 23 7.77 -7.96 -4.60
CA ILE A 23 8.44 -9.22 -4.26
C ILE A 23 7.52 -10.40 -4.61
N ALA A 24 6.25 -10.31 -4.23
CA ALA A 24 5.28 -11.38 -4.51
C ALA A 24 5.11 -11.62 -6.00
N LEU A 25 5.05 -10.53 -6.80
CA LEU A 25 4.87 -10.63 -8.25
C LEU A 25 6.08 -11.27 -8.94
N GLN A 26 7.27 -11.14 -8.35
CA GLN A 26 8.51 -11.67 -8.93
C GLN A 26 8.89 -13.04 -8.37
N ALA A 27 8.31 -13.44 -7.24
CA ALA A 27 8.65 -14.70 -6.60
C ALA A 27 8.08 -15.89 -7.38
N LYS A 28 8.75 -17.02 -7.28
CA LYS A 28 8.33 -18.27 -7.90
C LYS A 28 7.89 -19.32 -6.88
N ASP A 29 8.28 -19.14 -5.63
CA ASP A 29 7.91 -20.04 -4.55
C ASP A 29 6.55 -19.65 -3.98
N ALA A 30 5.62 -20.61 -3.93
CA ALA A 30 4.25 -20.36 -3.50
C ALA A 30 4.18 -19.78 -2.08
N ALA A 31 5.00 -20.27 -1.16
CA ALA A 31 5.00 -19.79 0.22
C ALA A 31 5.48 -18.34 0.29
N LYS A 32 6.48 -17.99 -0.51
CA LYS A 32 6.99 -16.63 -0.57
C LYS A 32 5.97 -15.67 -1.18
N ILE A 33 5.29 -16.11 -2.23
CA ILE A 33 4.23 -15.31 -2.85
C ILE A 33 3.13 -15.04 -1.82
N SER A 34 2.65 -16.09 -1.16
CA SER A 34 1.57 -15.98 -0.19
C SER A 34 1.92 -15.03 0.96
N ARG A 35 3.11 -15.20 1.53
CA ARG A 35 3.56 -14.38 2.65
C ARG A 35 3.67 -12.91 2.28
N ASN A 36 4.28 -12.63 1.14
CA ASN A 36 4.48 -11.24 0.70
C ASN A 36 3.17 -10.59 0.24
N THR A 37 2.28 -11.36 -0.36
CA THR A 37 0.94 -10.87 -0.71
C THR A 37 0.17 -10.49 0.56
N ALA A 38 0.22 -11.32 1.59
CA ALA A 38 -0.45 -11.04 2.86
C ALA A 38 0.10 -9.78 3.51
N ASN A 39 1.42 -9.60 3.49
CA ASN A 39 2.06 -8.40 4.03
C ASN A 39 1.66 -7.15 3.25
N ALA A 40 1.61 -7.24 1.92
CA ALA A 40 1.20 -6.12 1.08
C ALA A 40 -0.27 -5.76 1.34
N ARG A 41 -1.15 -6.77 1.48
CA ARG A 41 -2.56 -6.56 1.76
C ARG A 41 -2.75 -5.88 3.11
N LYS A 42 -1.99 -6.30 4.11
CA LYS A 42 -2.05 -5.70 5.45
C LYS A 42 -1.67 -4.22 5.41
N ALA A 43 -0.61 -3.89 4.68
CA ALA A 43 -0.20 -2.50 4.51
C ALA A 43 -1.30 -1.69 3.81
N TYR A 44 -1.89 -2.24 2.77
CA TYR A 44 -2.96 -1.59 2.03
C TYR A 44 -4.17 -1.30 2.93
N ASP A 45 -4.63 -2.30 3.68
CA ASP A 45 -5.77 -2.12 4.57
C ASP A 45 -5.49 -1.10 5.66
N THR A 46 -4.27 -1.10 6.20
CA THR A 46 -3.86 -0.17 7.24
C THR A 46 -3.85 1.27 6.72
N LEU A 47 -3.23 1.49 5.55
CA LEU A 47 -3.15 2.84 5.00
C LEU A 47 -4.53 3.41 4.63
N LEU A 48 -5.45 2.57 4.17
CA LEU A 48 -6.80 3.03 3.84
C LEU A 48 -7.52 3.55 5.08
N ARG A 49 -7.35 2.89 6.22
CA ARG A 49 -7.95 3.37 7.48
C ARG A 49 -7.39 4.72 7.90
N PHE A 50 -6.09 4.94 7.68
CA PHE A 50 -5.46 6.23 8.00
C PHE A 50 -5.89 7.31 7.02
N MET A 51 -6.00 7.00 5.74
CA MET A 51 -6.46 7.96 4.74
C MET A 51 -7.88 8.43 5.01
N ASP A 52 -8.72 7.53 5.51
CA ASP A 52 -10.11 7.84 5.84
C ASP A 52 -10.23 8.84 6.98
N ARG A 53 -9.27 8.82 7.92
CA ARG A 53 -9.29 9.67 9.12
C ARG A 53 -8.43 10.92 8.99
N SER A 54 -7.56 10.97 8.00
CA SER A 54 -6.60 12.05 7.85
C SER A 54 -7.15 13.10 6.89
N MET A 55 -6.86 14.37 7.19
CA MET A 55 -7.18 15.45 6.27
C MET A 55 -5.98 15.68 5.38
N LEU A 56 -6.01 15.06 4.21
CA LEU A 56 -4.92 15.18 3.26
C LEU A 56 -5.16 16.37 2.33
N SER A 57 -4.10 17.12 2.06
CA SER A 57 -4.17 18.23 1.10
C SER A 57 -4.22 17.69 -0.32
N ASP A 58 -4.62 18.53 -1.27
CA ASP A 58 -4.60 18.18 -2.68
C ASP A 58 -3.19 17.81 -3.13
N GLU A 59 -2.19 18.48 -2.58
CA GLU A 59 -0.79 18.23 -2.87
C GLU A 59 -0.36 16.85 -2.38
N ASP A 60 -0.78 16.48 -1.16
CA ASP A 60 -0.50 15.15 -0.62
C ASP A 60 -1.18 14.06 -1.45
N LEU A 61 -2.44 14.28 -1.82
CA LEU A 61 -3.17 13.32 -2.64
C LEU A 61 -2.53 13.14 -4.00
N ALA A 62 -2.06 14.24 -4.60
CA ALA A 62 -1.39 14.18 -5.90
C ALA A 62 -0.11 13.33 -5.83
N GLU A 63 0.58 13.36 -4.71
CA GLU A 63 1.77 12.53 -4.49
C GLU A 63 1.41 11.07 -4.23
N LEU A 64 0.41 10.83 -3.38
CA LEU A 64 0.13 9.48 -2.87
C LEU A 64 -0.77 8.65 -3.79
N ASP A 65 -1.68 9.30 -4.53
CA ASP A 65 -2.61 8.58 -5.40
C ASP A 65 -1.94 7.66 -6.42
N PRO A 66 -0.90 8.11 -7.15
CA PRO A 66 -0.25 7.21 -8.11
C PRO A 66 0.34 5.97 -7.45
N MET A 67 0.86 6.11 -6.23
CA MET A 67 1.41 4.98 -5.47
C MET A 67 0.30 4.03 -5.05
N LEU A 68 -0.83 4.59 -4.62
CA LEU A 68 -2.00 3.79 -4.22
C LEU A 68 -2.57 3.01 -5.40
N VAL A 69 -2.70 3.66 -6.55
CA VAL A 69 -3.18 3.02 -7.77
C VAL A 69 -2.26 1.85 -8.15
N ARG A 70 -0.95 2.04 -8.07
CA ARG A 70 0.00 0.98 -8.38
C ARG A 70 -0.11 -0.19 -7.40
N LEU A 71 -0.22 0.11 -6.11
CA LEU A 71 -0.33 -0.93 -5.09
C LEU A 71 -1.63 -1.73 -5.30
N LYS A 72 -2.73 -1.05 -5.55
CA LYS A 72 -4.00 -1.71 -5.83
C LYS A 72 -3.90 -2.62 -7.06
N ALA A 73 -3.27 -2.13 -8.12
CA ALA A 73 -3.08 -2.92 -9.34
C ALA A 73 -2.25 -4.16 -9.07
N ASN A 74 -1.17 -4.03 -8.28
CA ASN A 74 -0.34 -5.17 -7.91
C ASN A 74 -1.14 -6.21 -7.13
N LEU A 75 -1.95 -5.77 -6.18
CA LEU A 75 -2.77 -6.66 -5.37
C LEU A 75 -3.82 -7.38 -6.21
N LEU A 76 -4.47 -6.68 -7.14
CA LEU A 76 -5.41 -7.31 -8.06
C LEU A 76 -4.72 -8.38 -8.90
N GLU A 77 -3.52 -8.10 -9.39
CA GLU A 77 -2.75 -9.06 -10.17
C GLU A 77 -2.38 -10.29 -9.34
N LEU A 78 -2.18 -10.11 -8.04
CA LEU A 78 -1.91 -11.20 -7.11
C LEU A 78 -3.17 -11.97 -6.68
N GLY A 79 -4.33 -11.56 -7.16
CA GLY A 79 -5.58 -12.25 -6.88
C GLY A 79 -6.34 -11.72 -5.67
N GLU A 80 -5.91 -10.59 -5.11
CA GLU A 80 -6.59 -10.00 -3.97
C GLU A 80 -7.82 -9.21 -4.42
N MET A 81 -8.85 -9.22 -3.59
CA MET A 81 -10.07 -8.43 -3.86
C MET A 81 -9.93 -7.08 -3.15
N VAL A 82 -9.58 -6.06 -3.89
CA VAL A 82 -9.36 -4.71 -3.33
C VAL A 82 -10.13 -3.64 -4.07
#